data_adcd742417d7ee2afcf833c1d254045d
#
_entry.id   adcd742417d7ee2afcf833c1d254045d
#
_cell.length_a   1.000
_cell.length_b   1.000
_cell.length_c   1.000
_cell.angle_alpha   90.00
_cell.angle_beta   90.00
_cell.angle_gamma   90.00
#
_symmetry.space_group_name_H-M   'P 1'
#
loop_
_entity.id
_entity.type
_entity.pdbx_description
1 polymer ?
#
loop_
_entity_poly.entity_id
_entity_poly.type
_entity_poly.pdbx_seq_one_letter_code
_entity_poly.pdbx_strand_id
1 'polypeptide(L)'
;MKKVSEISTNLGNSTSSKKETIKAAEEMVEPTRILNGPGDPDCPICHGIGFVGYDVPIHDPRFGKSEICVCRLNSVQSLKQQHLFQLSNLGSLSELTFSNFMPRGRVGLGAAQANSLQQAFNSAQNFAGIQKGWLLLTGGYGSGKTHLAAAVANQAVSMGTPTIFLTVPDLLDWLRSSFSGSADSDY
;
A
#
# COMPACT_ATOMS: atom_id res chain seq x y z
N MET A 1 -4.96 57.11 -47.72
CA MET A 1 -4.21 58.23 -47.18
C MET A 1 -5.14 59.03 -46.25
N LYS A 2 -5.13 58.75 -44.96
CA LYS A 2 -5.61 59.68 -43.92
C LYS A 2 -4.60 59.61 -42.76
N LYS A 3 -4.25 60.79 -42.30
CA LYS A 3 -3.11 61.12 -41.43
C LYS A 3 -3.21 60.54 -40.03
N VAL A 4 -2.11 60.06 -39.56
CA VAL A 4 -1.75 59.91 -38.15
C VAL A 4 -1.46 61.30 -37.59
N SER A 5 -2.32 61.80 -36.74
CA SER A 5 -2.04 62.89 -35.79
C SER A 5 -3.21 63.03 -34.87
N GLU A 6 -2.96 62.83 -33.59
CA GLU A 6 -3.73 63.14 -32.39
C GLU A 6 -3.91 61.94 -31.45
N ILE A 7 -2.77 61.52 -30.84
CA ILE A 7 -2.84 60.94 -29.50
C ILE A 7 -1.55 61.42 -28.79
N SER A 8 -1.64 62.61 -28.26
CA SER A 8 -0.69 63.10 -27.28
C SER A 8 -1.39 64.10 -26.40
N THR A 9 -1.85 63.62 -25.27
CA THR A 9 -2.06 64.37 -24.01
C THR A 9 -3.01 63.59 -23.09
N ASN A 10 -2.42 62.79 -22.22
CA ASN A 10 -2.92 62.54 -20.87
C ASN A 10 -1.97 61.54 -20.16
N LEU A 11 -0.74 61.97 -19.94
CA LEU A 11 0.12 61.36 -18.94
C LEU A 11 0.17 62.36 -17.75
N GLY A 12 -0.72 62.18 -16.82
CA GLY A 12 -0.69 62.93 -15.59
C GLY A 12 -1.71 62.34 -14.59
N ASN A 13 -1.20 61.85 -13.48
CA ASN A 13 -1.92 61.34 -12.31
C ASN A 13 -2.45 59.88 -12.33
N SER A 14 -1.55 58.91 -12.16
CA SER A 14 -1.92 57.65 -11.55
C SER A 14 -0.79 57.00 -10.75
N THR A 15 0.05 57.77 -10.07
CA THR A 15 1.12 57.22 -9.22
C THR A 15 0.73 57.05 -7.75
N SER A 16 -0.43 57.56 -7.32
CA SER A 16 -0.90 57.43 -5.94
C SER A 16 -1.73 56.16 -5.70
N SER A 17 -2.51 55.71 -6.70
CA SER A 17 -3.37 54.53 -6.56
C SER A 17 -2.64 53.17 -6.65
N LYS A 18 -1.45 53.14 -7.27
CA LYS A 18 -0.64 51.88 -7.38
C LYS A 18 0.11 51.51 -6.09
N LYS A 19 0.41 52.51 -5.24
CA LYS A 19 1.07 52.24 -3.95
C LYS A 19 0.14 51.68 -2.89
N GLU A 20 -1.13 52.06 -2.89
CA GLU A 20 -2.12 51.50 -1.97
C GLU A 20 -2.57 50.08 -2.35
N THR A 21 -2.66 49.79 -3.65
CA THR A 21 -3.01 48.45 -4.13
C THR A 21 -1.88 47.40 -3.86
N ILE A 22 -0.63 47.85 -3.86
CA ILE A 22 0.52 46.96 -3.55
C ILE A 22 0.62 46.69 -2.04
N LYS A 23 0.27 47.67 -1.18
CA LYS A 23 0.22 47.45 0.27
C LYS A 23 -0.92 46.54 0.70
N ALA A 24 -2.08 46.61 0.03
CA ALA A 24 -3.21 45.73 0.30
C ALA A 24 -2.99 44.29 -0.19
N ALA A 25 -2.07 44.07 -1.16
CA ALA A 25 -1.72 42.77 -1.64
C ALA A 25 -0.63 42.08 -0.78
N GLU A 26 0.17 42.81 -0.01
CA GLU A 26 1.14 42.26 0.92
C GLU A 26 0.55 41.78 2.26
N GLU A 27 -0.68 42.17 2.58
CA GLU A 27 -1.31 41.87 3.88
C GLU A 27 -2.27 40.69 3.84
N MET A 28 -2.40 39.96 2.69
CA MET A 28 -3.31 38.85 2.53
C MET A 28 -2.65 37.64 1.85
N VAL A 29 -1.37 37.42 2.04
CA VAL A 29 -0.79 36.07 1.81
C VAL A 29 -0.55 35.48 3.19
N GLU A 30 -1.64 35.05 3.84
CA GLU A 30 -1.51 33.94 4.74
C GLU A 30 -0.90 32.80 3.91
N PRO A 31 0.17 32.13 4.41
CA PRO A 31 0.68 30.97 3.72
C PRO A 31 -0.49 29.99 3.64
N THR A 32 -1.07 29.84 2.45
CA THR A 32 -2.03 28.79 2.17
C THR A 32 -1.34 27.51 2.60
N ARG A 33 -1.67 27.02 3.79
CA ARG A 33 -1.32 25.69 4.24
C ARG A 33 -1.72 24.81 3.08
N ILE A 34 -0.75 24.16 2.45
CA ILE A 34 -0.99 23.09 1.50
C ILE A 34 -1.52 21.95 2.36
N LEU A 35 -2.82 22.01 2.67
CA LEU A 35 -3.52 21.18 3.65
C LEU A 35 -3.68 19.71 3.18
N ASN A 36 -3.15 19.32 2.02
CA ASN A 36 -3.36 18.00 1.43
C ASN A 36 -2.08 17.33 0.95
N GLY A 37 -0.97 17.55 1.60
CA GLY A 37 0.20 16.71 1.42
C GLY A 37 -0.05 15.31 2.01
N PRO A 38 0.58 14.26 1.48
CA PRO A 38 0.44 12.90 1.99
C PRO A 38 1.12 12.67 3.36
N GLY A 39 1.76 13.67 3.92
CA GLY A 39 2.42 13.66 5.23
C GLY A 39 1.57 14.29 6.33
N ASP A 40 2.06 14.18 7.58
CA ASP A 40 1.47 14.84 8.72
C ASP A 40 1.74 16.36 8.64
N PRO A 41 0.71 17.21 8.65
CA PRO A 41 0.86 18.69 8.59
C PRO A 41 1.76 19.26 9.69
N ASP A 42 1.76 18.64 10.87
CA ASP A 42 2.53 19.08 12.03
C ASP A 42 3.93 18.44 12.12
N CYS A 43 4.32 17.65 11.11
CA CYS A 43 5.64 17.02 11.09
C CYS A 43 6.76 18.04 10.94
N PRO A 44 7.72 18.14 11.89
CA PRO A 44 8.80 19.11 11.85
C PRO A 44 9.82 18.85 10.73
N ILE A 45 9.79 17.67 10.10
CA ILE A 45 10.76 17.27 9.08
C ILE A 45 10.25 17.59 7.68
N CYS A 46 9.02 17.25 7.35
CA CYS A 46 8.48 17.40 5.99
C CYS A 46 7.39 18.46 5.86
N HIS A 47 6.93 19.03 6.96
CA HIS A 47 5.89 20.08 6.99
C HIS A 47 4.64 19.74 6.15
N GLY A 48 4.18 18.48 6.24
CA GLY A 48 3.00 17.99 5.53
C GLY A 48 3.27 17.38 4.14
N ILE A 49 4.46 17.55 3.56
CA ILE A 49 4.77 17.03 2.21
C ILE A 49 4.85 15.51 2.20
N GLY A 50 5.29 14.89 3.29
CA GLY A 50 5.42 13.43 3.42
C GLY A 50 6.67 12.84 2.76
N PHE A 51 7.54 13.68 2.21
CA PHE A 51 8.82 13.32 1.60
C PHE A 51 9.92 14.27 2.07
N VAL A 52 11.14 13.80 2.10
CA VAL A 52 12.34 14.57 2.44
C VAL A 52 13.29 14.50 1.26
N GLY A 53 13.65 15.66 0.72
CA GLY A 53 14.68 15.79 -0.30
C GLY A 53 16.06 16.04 0.32
N TYR A 54 17.10 15.82 -0.45
CA TYR A 54 18.47 16.15 -0.05
C TYR A 54 18.90 17.47 -0.68
N ASP A 55 19.32 18.41 0.15
CA ASP A 55 19.96 19.64 -0.33
C ASP A 55 21.45 19.37 -0.55
N VAL A 56 21.76 18.87 -1.74
CA VAL A 56 23.11 18.44 -2.12
C VAL A 56 23.46 18.96 -3.51
N PRO A 57 24.77 19.15 -3.82
CA PRO A 57 25.21 19.59 -5.14
C PRO A 57 24.81 18.62 -6.25
N ILE A 58 24.69 19.13 -7.49
CA ILE A 58 24.25 18.37 -8.69
C ILE A 58 25.07 17.12 -8.99
N HIS A 59 26.30 17.05 -8.50
CA HIS A 59 27.20 15.90 -8.68
C HIS A 59 27.04 14.82 -7.60
N ASP A 60 26.26 15.07 -6.53
CA ASP A 60 26.01 14.08 -5.47
C ASP A 60 25.02 13.03 -5.99
N PRO A 61 25.24 11.73 -5.75
CA PRO A 61 24.33 10.65 -6.16
C PRO A 61 22.91 10.76 -5.58
N ARG A 62 22.72 11.58 -4.54
CA ARG A 62 21.42 11.84 -3.90
C ARG A 62 20.68 13.02 -4.52
N PHE A 63 21.31 13.77 -5.42
CA PHE A 63 20.67 14.92 -6.06
C PHE A 63 19.40 14.49 -6.81
N GLY A 64 18.31 15.21 -6.55
CA GLY A 64 17.00 14.91 -7.14
C GLY A 64 16.31 13.65 -6.58
N LYS A 65 16.89 12.97 -5.58
CA LYS A 65 16.23 11.86 -4.88
C LYS A 65 15.47 12.38 -3.67
N SER A 66 14.32 11.74 -3.40
CA SER A 66 13.54 11.98 -2.18
C SER A 66 13.26 10.67 -1.47
N GLU A 67 13.21 10.73 -0.17
CA GLU A 67 12.83 9.59 0.69
C GLU A 67 11.50 9.86 1.37
N ILE A 68 10.81 8.78 1.75
CA ILE A 68 9.54 8.89 2.49
C ILE A 68 9.84 9.40 3.89
N CYS A 69 9.14 10.44 4.31
CA CYS A 69 9.29 10.97 5.67
C CYS A 69 8.82 9.95 6.71
N VAL A 70 9.47 9.95 7.87
CA VAL A 70 9.13 9.04 8.98
C VAL A 70 7.66 9.14 9.41
N CYS A 71 7.05 10.31 9.33
CA CYS A 71 5.62 10.48 9.65
C CYS A 71 4.68 9.71 8.73
N ARG A 72 5.14 9.39 7.52
CA ARG A 72 4.36 8.70 6.50
C ARG A 72 4.66 7.19 6.40
N LEU A 73 5.75 6.72 6.99
CA LEU A 73 6.17 5.32 6.87
C LEU A 73 5.06 4.34 7.24
N ASN A 74 4.37 4.56 8.36
CA ASN A 74 3.30 3.68 8.83
C ASN A 74 2.10 3.64 7.86
N SER A 75 1.70 4.78 7.31
CA SER A 75 0.58 4.85 6.35
C SER A 75 0.93 4.18 5.02
N VAL A 76 2.14 4.35 4.52
CA VAL A 76 2.61 3.66 3.30
C VAL A 76 2.69 2.16 3.52
N GLN A 77 3.17 1.73 4.68
CA GLN A 77 3.26 0.31 5.02
C GLN A 77 1.86 -0.32 5.16
N SER A 78 0.91 0.37 5.79
CA SER A 78 -0.48 -0.07 5.89
C SER A 78 -1.15 -0.19 4.53
N LEU A 79 -0.98 0.79 3.66
CA LEU A 79 -1.53 0.77 2.30
C LEU A 79 -0.95 -0.39 1.48
N LYS A 80 0.37 -0.61 1.58
CA LYS A 80 1.02 -1.75 0.93
C LYS A 80 0.44 -3.07 1.43
N GLN A 81 0.25 -3.21 2.73
CA GLN A 81 -0.29 -4.42 3.33
C GLN A 81 -1.75 -4.67 2.92
N GLN A 82 -2.59 -3.61 2.91
CA GLN A 82 -3.96 -3.70 2.41
C GLN A 82 -4.00 -4.12 0.94
N HIS A 83 -3.15 -3.55 0.10
CA HIS A 83 -3.07 -3.92 -1.30
C HIS A 83 -2.66 -5.39 -1.49
N LEU A 84 -1.64 -5.86 -0.79
CA LEU A 84 -1.23 -7.27 -0.81
C LEU A 84 -2.37 -8.20 -0.36
N PHE A 85 -3.12 -7.79 0.66
CA PHE A 85 -4.28 -8.55 1.13
C PHE A 85 -5.39 -8.62 0.08
N GLN A 86 -5.70 -7.52 -0.60
CA GLN A 86 -6.68 -7.50 -1.68
C GLN A 86 -6.30 -8.43 -2.84
N LEU A 87 -5.01 -8.44 -3.22
CA LEU A 87 -4.49 -9.31 -4.28
C LEU A 87 -4.47 -10.79 -3.88
N SER A 88 -4.51 -11.11 -2.60
CA SER A 88 -4.31 -12.48 -2.10
C SER A 88 -5.52 -13.41 -2.26
N ASN A 89 -6.71 -12.91 -2.60
CA ASN A 89 -7.97 -13.65 -2.59
C ASN A 89 -8.35 -14.27 -1.21
N LEU A 90 -7.80 -13.73 -0.12
CA LEU A 90 -8.03 -14.24 1.24
C LEU A 90 -9.27 -13.64 1.90
N GLY A 91 -10.05 -12.79 1.27
CA GLY A 91 -11.12 -12.00 1.88
C GLY A 91 -12.03 -12.78 2.85
N SER A 92 -12.62 -13.89 2.41
CA SER A 92 -13.47 -14.76 3.25
C SER A 92 -12.68 -15.65 4.21
N LEU A 93 -11.36 -15.76 4.05
CA LEU A 93 -10.48 -16.63 4.82
C LEU A 93 -9.52 -15.84 5.73
N SER A 94 -9.70 -14.52 5.85
CA SER A 94 -8.88 -13.62 6.66
C SER A 94 -8.83 -14.01 8.14
N GLU A 95 -9.93 -14.57 8.63
CA GLU A 95 -10.06 -15.03 10.03
C GLU A 95 -9.36 -16.37 10.29
N LEU A 96 -8.96 -17.10 9.25
CA LEU A 96 -8.28 -18.38 9.39
C LEU A 96 -6.79 -18.18 9.62
N THR A 97 -6.44 -17.95 10.87
CA THR A 97 -5.06 -17.69 11.32
C THR A 97 -4.52 -18.83 12.18
N PHE A 98 -3.22 -18.84 12.44
CA PHE A 98 -2.61 -19.80 13.39
C PHE A 98 -3.14 -19.62 14.82
N SER A 99 -3.50 -18.41 15.23
CA SER A 99 -4.05 -18.12 16.56
C SER A 99 -5.43 -18.71 16.77
N ASN A 100 -6.23 -18.83 15.71
CA ASN A 100 -7.58 -19.37 15.75
C ASN A 100 -7.63 -20.90 15.50
N PHE A 101 -6.48 -21.52 15.20
CA PHE A 101 -6.41 -22.96 14.98
C PHE A 101 -6.27 -23.72 16.30
N MET A 102 -6.96 -24.84 16.41
CA MET A 102 -6.81 -25.75 17.55
C MET A 102 -5.85 -26.89 17.23
N PRO A 103 -4.56 -26.80 17.59
CA PRO A 103 -3.53 -27.77 17.15
C PRO A 103 -3.71 -29.16 17.74
N ARG A 104 -4.49 -29.32 18.81
CA ARG A 104 -4.85 -30.64 19.39
C ARG A 104 -6.19 -31.18 18.94
N GLY A 105 -6.89 -30.42 18.07
CA GLY A 105 -8.21 -30.77 17.58
C GLY A 105 -9.33 -30.60 18.59
N ARG A 106 -10.49 -31.16 18.25
CA ARG A 106 -11.68 -31.12 19.12
C ARG A 106 -11.59 -32.16 20.23
N VAL A 107 -12.29 -31.93 21.31
CA VAL A 107 -12.46 -32.92 22.42
C VAL A 107 -12.98 -34.25 21.85
N GLY A 108 -12.32 -35.36 22.19
CA GLY A 108 -12.65 -36.69 21.68
C GLY A 108 -11.82 -37.18 20.51
N LEU A 109 -10.86 -36.38 20.02
CA LEU A 109 -9.91 -36.85 19.01
C LEU A 109 -8.93 -37.85 19.62
N GLY A 110 -8.65 -38.95 18.91
CA GLY A 110 -7.68 -39.96 19.36
C GLY A 110 -6.26 -39.39 19.45
N ALA A 111 -5.43 -39.89 20.36
CA ALA A 111 -4.09 -39.37 20.61
C ALA A 111 -3.20 -39.36 19.35
N ALA A 112 -3.27 -40.38 18.51
CA ALA A 112 -2.52 -40.43 17.25
C ALA A 112 -2.91 -39.32 16.27
N GLN A 113 -4.21 -39.06 16.13
CA GLN A 113 -4.73 -38.00 15.29
C GLN A 113 -4.38 -36.60 15.83
N ALA A 114 -4.46 -36.41 17.17
CA ALA A 114 -4.06 -35.15 17.81
C ALA A 114 -2.56 -34.87 17.60
N ASN A 115 -1.70 -35.89 17.70
CA ASN A 115 -0.27 -35.75 17.43
C ASN A 115 0.01 -35.42 15.96
N SER A 116 -0.69 -36.07 15.02
CA SER A 116 -0.57 -35.78 13.59
C SER A 116 -1.00 -34.36 13.26
N LEU A 117 -2.10 -33.88 13.86
CA LEU A 117 -2.58 -32.52 13.68
C LEU A 117 -1.59 -31.47 14.24
N GLN A 118 -1.02 -31.76 15.40
CA GLN A 118 0.03 -30.90 16.00
C GLN A 118 1.28 -30.82 15.11
N GLN A 119 1.70 -31.96 14.52
CA GLN A 119 2.82 -31.98 13.59
C GLN A 119 2.51 -31.17 12.33
N ALA A 120 1.32 -31.30 11.74
CA ALA A 120 0.88 -30.52 10.61
C ALA A 120 0.87 -29.01 10.91
N PHE A 121 0.38 -28.63 12.08
CA PHE A 121 0.39 -27.26 12.56
C PHE A 121 1.83 -26.68 12.67
N ASN A 122 2.73 -27.42 13.32
CA ASN A 122 4.13 -27.01 13.48
C ASN A 122 4.83 -26.88 12.11
N SER A 123 4.57 -27.82 11.20
CA SER A 123 5.13 -27.79 9.84
C SER A 123 4.61 -26.58 9.06
N ALA A 124 3.34 -26.24 9.17
CA ALA A 124 2.73 -25.08 8.53
C ALA A 124 3.30 -23.76 9.08
N GLN A 125 3.47 -23.65 10.41
CA GLN A 125 4.09 -22.47 11.03
C GLN A 125 5.54 -22.30 10.58
N ASN A 126 6.32 -23.39 10.56
CA ASN A 126 7.71 -23.36 10.10
C ASN A 126 7.79 -22.94 8.63
N PHE A 127 6.94 -23.50 7.78
CA PHE A 127 6.85 -23.14 6.36
C PHE A 127 6.50 -21.66 6.18
N ALA A 128 5.54 -21.13 6.93
CA ALA A 128 5.16 -19.74 6.88
C ALA A 128 6.30 -18.77 7.25
N GLY A 129 7.20 -19.19 8.13
CA GLY A 129 8.40 -18.41 8.49
C GLY A 129 9.50 -18.48 7.44
N ILE A 130 9.73 -19.63 6.81
CA ILE A 130 10.79 -19.86 5.82
C ILE A 130 10.37 -19.42 4.42
N GLN A 131 9.11 -19.66 4.03
CA GLN A 131 8.49 -19.33 2.74
C GLN A 131 9.28 -19.86 1.53
N LYS A 132 9.87 -21.05 1.65
CA LYS A 132 10.63 -21.70 0.58
C LYS A 132 10.25 -23.18 0.46
N GLY A 133 10.18 -23.66 -0.78
CA GLY A 133 9.88 -25.06 -1.09
C GLY A 133 8.38 -25.32 -1.21
N TRP A 134 7.97 -26.52 -0.81
CA TRP A 134 6.61 -27.03 -0.95
C TRP A 134 6.07 -27.51 0.40
N LEU A 135 4.81 -27.25 0.67
CA LEU A 135 4.07 -27.81 1.79
C LEU A 135 2.82 -28.52 1.25
N LEU A 136 2.75 -29.84 1.41
CA LEU A 136 1.60 -30.64 1.04
C LEU A 136 0.82 -31.04 2.29
N LEU A 137 -0.44 -30.63 2.37
CA LEU A 137 -1.36 -30.98 3.46
C LEU A 137 -2.35 -32.03 2.96
N THR A 138 -2.31 -33.23 3.53
CA THR A 138 -3.19 -34.36 3.18
C THR A 138 -4.06 -34.77 4.37
N GLY A 139 -5.19 -35.41 4.12
CA GLY A 139 -6.09 -35.92 5.16
C GLY A 139 -7.57 -35.86 4.78
N GLY A 140 -8.42 -36.37 5.65
CA GLY A 140 -9.88 -36.44 5.47
C GLY A 140 -10.58 -35.08 5.51
N TYR A 141 -11.87 -35.07 5.27
CA TYR A 141 -12.71 -33.86 5.38
C TYR A 141 -12.70 -33.31 6.81
N GLY A 142 -12.73 -31.98 6.93
CA GLY A 142 -12.78 -31.28 8.22
C GLY A 142 -11.48 -31.36 9.04
N SER A 143 -10.38 -31.92 8.51
CA SER A 143 -9.10 -32.05 9.23
C SER A 143 -8.30 -30.75 9.36
N GLY A 144 -8.82 -29.60 8.89
CA GLY A 144 -8.16 -28.29 9.04
C GLY A 144 -7.18 -27.89 7.95
N LYS A 145 -7.06 -28.64 6.83
CA LYS A 145 -6.12 -28.35 5.75
C LYS A 145 -6.26 -26.94 5.17
N THR A 146 -7.49 -26.56 4.83
CA THR A 146 -7.79 -25.22 4.30
C THR A 146 -7.49 -24.13 5.33
N HIS A 147 -7.78 -24.39 6.60
CA HIS A 147 -7.43 -23.45 7.68
C HIS A 147 -5.91 -23.24 7.77
N LEU A 148 -5.13 -24.34 7.78
CA LEU A 148 -3.66 -24.22 7.83
C LEU A 148 -3.10 -23.55 6.58
N ALA A 149 -3.61 -23.85 5.39
CA ALA A 149 -3.19 -23.20 4.16
C ALA A 149 -3.50 -21.70 4.18
N ALA A 150 -4.71 -21.32 4.61
CA ALA A 150 -5.10 -19.91 4.76
C ALA A 150 -4.27 -19.21 5.85
N ALA A 151 -3.97 -19.89 6.97
CA ALA A 151 -3.12 -19.33 8.03
C ALA A 151 -1.70 -19.04 7.54
N VAL A 152 -1.12 -19.94 6.73
CA VAL A 152 0.18 -19.72 6.06
C VAL A 152 0.11 -18.48 5.15
N ALA A 153 -0.92 -18.40 4.32
CA ALA A 153 -1.10 -17.29 3.39
C ALA A 153 -1.32 -15.94 4.12
N ASN A 154 -2.17 -15.91 5.14
CA ASN A 154 -2.40 -14.72 5.98
C ASN A 154 -1.11 -14.24 6.65
N GLN A 155 -0.30 -15.17 7.18
CA GLN A 155 0.98 -14.82 7.78
C GLN A 155 1.97 -14.28 6.72
N ALA A 156 2.04 -14.88 5.53
CA ALA A 156 2.90 -14.42 4.46
C ALA A 156 2.54 -12.99 4.02
N VAL A 157 1.25 -12.70 3.84
CA VAL A 157 0.76 -11.34 3.54
C VAL A 157 1.11 -10.36 4.66
N SER A 158 0.94 -10.75 5.94
CA SER A 158 1.29 -9.90 7.07
C SER A 158 2.80 -9.56 7.13
N MET A 159 3.65 -10.45 6.64
CA MET A 159 5.09 -10.25 6.51
C MET A 159 5.47 -9.45 5.24
N GLY A 160 4.49 -9.03 4.44
CA GLY A 160 4.69 -8.25 3.22
C GLY A 160 5.07 -9.07 1.99
N THR A 161 4.88 -10.39 2.02
CA THR A 161 5.13 -11.29 0.90
C THR A 161 3.90 -11.35 -0.01
N PRO A 162 4.01 -11.05 -1.31
CA PRO A 162 2.92 -11.24 -2.26
C PRO A 162 2.48 -12.70 -2.28
N THR A 163 1.19 -12.93 -2.07
CA THR A 163 0.62 -14.27 -1.91
C THR A 163 -0.72 -14.33 -2.64
N ILE A 164 -0.98 -15.42 -3.34
CA ILE A 164 -2.27 -15.68 -3.98
C ILE A 164 -2.84 -16.99 -3.43
N PHE A 165 -4.08 -16.96 -2.97
CA PHE A 165 -4.83 -18.12 -2.52
C PHE A 165 -5.88 -18.48 -3.57
N LEU A 166 -5.77 -19.66 -4.17
CA LEU A 166 -6.67 -20.11 -5.23
C LEU A 166 -7.20 -21.52 -4.93
N THR A 167 -8.44 -21.76 -5.32
CA THR A 167 -8.94 -23.14 -5.46
C THR A 167 -8.45 -23.71 -6.79
N VAL A 168 -8.39 -25.05 -6.90
CA VAL A 168 -7.98 -25.70 -8.14
C VAL A 168 -8.91 -25.36 -9.31
N PRO A 169 -10.24 -25.33 -9.17
CA PRO A 169 -11.13 -24.84 -10.22
C PRO A 169 -10.78 -23.43 -10.70
N ASP A 170 -10.62 -22.48 -9.76
CA ASP A 170 -10.30 -21.07 -10.11
C ASP A 170 -8.96 -20.98 -10.86
N LEU A 171 -7.95 -21.74 -10.42
CA LEU A 171 -6.66 -21.81 -11.10
C LEU A 171 -6.81 -22.33 -12.54
N LEU A 172 -7.60 -23.39 -12.73
CA LEU A 172 -7.83 -23.96 -14.06
C LEU A 172 -8.59 -23.02 -14.99
N ASP A 173 -9.57 -22.30 -14.48
CA ASP A 173 -10.32 -21.31 -15.26
C ASP A 173 -9.45 -20.10 -15.62
N TRP A 174 -8.60 -19.65 -14.70
CA TRP A 174 -7.61 -18.62 -15.00
C TRP A 174 -6.62 -19.05 -16.08
N LEU A 175 -6.11 -20.28 -16.00
CA LEU A 175 -5.23 -20.83 -17.03
C LEU A 175 -5.92 -20.96 -18.40
N ARG A 176 -7.18 -21.42 -18.44
CA ARG A 176 -7.96 -21.50 -19.69
C ARG A 176 -8.15 -20.13 -20.34
N SER A 177 -8.47 -19.11 -19.54
CA SER A 177 -8.66 -17.74 -20.06
C SER A 177 -7.35 -17.19 -20.62
N SER A 178 -6.20 -17.45 -20.00
CA SER A 178 -4.90 -17.00 -20.49
C SER A 178 -4.50 -17.66 -21.82
N PHE A 179 -4.92 -18.92 -22.08
CA PHE A 179 -4.66 -19.60 -23.35
C PHE A 179 -5.63 -19.19 -24.47
N SER A 180 -6.83 -18.73 -24.15
CA SER A 180 -7.83 -18.34 -25.15
C SER A 180 -7.57 -16.97 -25.78
N GLY A 181 -6.53 -16.24 -25.39
CA GLY A 181 -6.17 -14.93 -25.96
C GLY A 181 -7.15 -13.81 -25.66
N SER A 182 -8.16 -14.03 -24.84
CA SER A 182 -9.13 -13.03 -24.37
C SER A 182 -8.77 -12.48 -22.98
N ALA A 183 -7.50 -12.63 -22.58
CA ALA A 183 -7.02 -12.10 -21.33
C ALA A 183 -6.80 -10.58 -21.48
N ASP A 184 -7.85 -9.80 -21.32
CA ASP A 184 -7.74 -8.50 -20.69
C ASP A 184 -7.27 -8.80 -19.27
N SER A 185 -5.97 -8.75 -19.09
CA SER A 185 -5.29 -8.99 -17.82
C SER A 185 -5.42 -7.74 -16.96
N ASP A 186 -6.60 -7.50 -16.39
CA ASP A 186 -6.79 -6.61 -15.26
C ASP A 186 -6.56 -7.42 -13.97
N TYR A 187 -5.28 -7.55 -13.58
CA TYR A 187 -4.85 -7.90 -12.23
C TYR A 187 -3.69 -7.02 -11.80
#